data_ff6648085f37bf903c0144f97bebb6a5
#
_entry.id   ff6648085f37bf903c0144f97bebb6a5
#
_cell.length_a   1.000
_cell.length_b   1.000
_cell.length_c   1.000
_cell.angle_alpha   90.00
_cell.angle_beta   90.00
_cell.angle_gamma   90.00
#
_symmetry.space_group_name_H-M   'P 1'
#
loop_
_entity.id
_entity.type
_entity.pdbx_description
1 polymer ?
#
loop_
_entity_poly.entity_id
_entity_poly.type
_entity_poly.pdbx_seq_one_letter_code
_entity_poly.pdbx_strand_id
1 'polypeptide(L)'
;MIKLKHHPKYDTIVNWGKLISLTGSAQVIVQAVGFVSGILIIRLLSVQEYAFYTLANTMLGAMTVLSDGGISTGVLAQGGKVWKDKKELGKVLVTGLEMRKKFAIASLIVSLPILLYLLLHNGAGWLTAGLIILSIIPAFYATLSDSLLEIPLKLNQSIVPLQKNQIAVSLGRLLMVASTIFIFPFAYLSILTSGIARIWGNIHLKKYANEFADTTEVEDKEVKKEISLIVKRSLPGLIYYCFSGQISTWIISIFGNPASIAQIGALGRISSVITLLMVVFSILIVPRFARMQNQPQKLLRHYSKILFFISIILLFILTCTYLFSDQILWVLGNNYKKLNAELVLLMTATSITTIMAAALSLYLSRGWIMQYYITISASLLPIVISCFLFDISTLRGILYLNILVASVQMILHVSYGYYKILKLNKNIEESLNT
;
A
#
# COMPACT_ATOMS: atom_id res chain seq x y z
N MET A 1 3.68 -20.16 -39.65
CA MET A 1 4.10 -20.01 -38.20
C MET A 1 5.62 -19.78 -37.99
N ILE A 2 6.47 -19.98 -38.98
CA ILE A 2 7.96 -19.94 -38.82
C ILE A 2 8.56 -18.53 -38.99
N LYS A 3 7.90 -17.58 -39.66
CA LYS A 3 8.42 -16.20 -39.89
C LYS A 3 8.30 -15.21 -38.74
N LEU A 4 7.56 -15.53 -37.66
CA LEU A 4 7.37 -14.64 -36.51
C LEU A 4 8.49 -14.73 -35.46
N LYS A 5 9.31 -15.78 -35.46
CA LYS A 5 10.37 -16.02 -34.48
C LYS A 5 11.64 -15.16 -34.61
N HIS A 6 11.85 -14.49 -35.73
CA HIS A 6 13.04 -13.68 -36.02
C HIS A 6 12.79 -12.17 -36.12
N HIS A 7 11.62 -11.68 -35.69
CA HIS A 7 11.35 -10.26 -35.68
C HIS A 7 11.80 -9.63 -34.37
N PRO A 8 12.63 -8.57 -34.36
CA PRO A 8 13.14 -7.95 -33.10
C PRO A 8 12.03 -7.52 -32.13
N LYS A 9 10.83 -7.24 -32.63
CA LYS A 9 9.64 -7.00 -31.80
C LYS A 9 9.13 -8.26 -31.07
N TYR A 10 9.36 -9.46 -31.61
CA TYR A 10 8.92 -10.72 -30.97
C TYR A 10 9.75 -11.01 -29.72
N ASP A 11 11.07 -10.90 -29.80
CA ASP A 11 11.97 -11.10 -28.65
C ASP A 11 11.71 -10.08 -27.55
N THR A 12 11.43 -8.83 -27.93
CA THR A 12 11.01 -7.79 -27.00
C THR A 12 9.71 -8.14 -26.29
N ILE A 13 8.68 -8.59 -27.03
CA ILE A 13 7.37 -8.98 -26.45
C ILE A 13 7.51 -10.20 -25.53
N VAL A 14 8.31 -11.19 -25.92
CA VAL A 14 8.55 -12.40 -25.11
C VAL A 14 9.32 -12.04 -23.82
N ASN A 15 10.32 -11.18 -23.90
CA ASN A 15 11.07 -10.73 -22.73
C ASN A 15 10.20 -9.92 -21.77
N TRP A 16 9.37 -9.00 -22.28
CA TRP A 16 8.37 -8.30 -21.46
C TRP A 16 7.35 -9.25 -20.83
N GLY A 17 6.87 -10.24 -21.62
CA GLY A 17 5.98 -11.27 -21.09
C GLY A 17 6.59 -12.08 -19.96
N LYS A 18 7.86 -12.46 -20.07
CA LYS A 18 8.62 -13.16 -19.01
C LYS A 18 8.78 -12.29 -17.77
N LEU A 19 9.15 -11.01 -17.93
CA LEU A 19 9.31 -10.08 -16.80
C LEU A 19 7.99 -9.85 -16.05
N ILE A 20 6.89 -9.64 -16.79
CA ILE A 20 5.55 -9.46 -16.21
C ILE A 20 5.10 -10.72 -15.47
N SER A 21 5.29 -11.90 -16.09
CA SER A 21 4.95 -13.18 -15.46
C SER A 21 5.78 -13.45 -14.22
N LEU A 22 7.09 -13.21 -14.28
CA LEU A 22 8.00 -13.38 -13.14
C LEU A 22 7.64 -12.43 -12.00
N THR A 23 7.44 -11.15 -12.30
CA THR A 23 7.07 -10.16 -11.28
C THR A 23 5.71 -10.46 -10.68
N GLY A 24 4.73 -10.79 -11.52
CA GLY A 24 3.37 -11.14 -11.08
C GLY A 24 3.35 -12.37 -10.18
N SER A 25 4.01 -13.46 -10.60
CA SER A 25 4.08 -14.70 -9.80
C SER A 25 4.84 -14.48 -8.47
N ALA A 26 5.94 -13.74 -8.49
CA ALA A 26 6.66 -13.42 -7.27
C ALA A 26 5.81 -12.60 -6.30
N GLN A 27 5.08 -11.60 -6.78
CA GLN A 27 4.16 -10.82 -5.94
C GLN A 27 3.03 -11.66 -5.36
N VAL A 28 2.47 -12.59 -6.13
CA VAL A 28 1.46 -13.55 -5.62
C VAL A 28 2.06 -14.41 -4.50
N ILE A 29 3.28 -14.93 -4.67
CA ILE A 29 3.96 -15.72 -3.62
C ILE A 29 4.18 -14.86 -2.37
N VAL A 30 4.72 -13.65 -2.51
CA VAL A 30 4.96 -12.72 -1.38
C VAL A 30 3.67 -12.43 -0.62
N GLN A 31 2.57 -12.16 -1.35
CA GLN A 31 1.27 -11.90 -0.74
C GLN A 31 0.68 -13.14 -0.06
N ALA A 32 0.79 -14.31 -0.69
CA ALA A 32 0.32 -15.56 -0.09
C ALA A 32 1.08 -15.89 1.20
N VAL A 33 2.41 -15.78 1.20
CA VAL A 33 3.24 -15.95 2.40
C VAL A 33 2.89 -14.91 3.47
N GLY A 34 2.68 -13.65 3.06
CA GLY A 34 2.26 -12.58 3.94
C GLY A 34 0.89 -12.84 4.58
N PHE A 35 -0.05 -13.39 3.80
CA PHE A 35 -1.38 -13.79 4.27
C PHE A 35 -1.28 -14.92 5.29
N VAL A 36 -0.57 -16.00 4.97
CA VAL A 36 -0.35 -17.14 5.89
C VAL A 36 0.32 -16.67 7.18
N SER A 37 1.38 -15.85 7.09
CA SER A 37 2.03 -15.27 8.27
C SER A 37 1.07 -14.45 9.12
N GLY A 38 0.20 -13.66 8.48
CA GLY A 38 -0.82 -12.86 9.16
C GLY A 38 -1.85 -13.74 9.89
N ILE A 39 -2.37 -14.79 9.25
CA ILE A 39 -3.29 -15.75 9.89
C ILE A 39 -2.65 -16.44 11.08
N LEU A 40 -1.38 -16.82 10.96
CA LEU A 40 -0.65 -17.47 12.03
C LEU A 40 -0.54 -16.57 13.27
N ILE A 41 -0.21 -15.29 13.08
CA ILE A 41 -0.17 -14.29 14.13
C ILE A 41 -1.55 -14.11 14.79
N ILE A 42 -2.63 -14.03 13.99
CA ILE A 42 -4.01 -13.88 14.50
C ILE A 42 -4.43 -15.07 15.36
N ARG A 43 -4.04 -16.29 14.98
CA ARG A 43 -4.44 -17.52 15.68
C ARG A 43 -3.67 -17.78 16.96
N LEU A 44 -2.40 -17.38 17.00
CA LEU A 44 -1.50 -17.70 18.11
C LEU A 44 -1.43 -16.60 19.16
N LEU A 45 -1.64 -15.34 18.79
CA LEU A 45 -1.70 -14.25 19.77
C LEU A 45 -3.06 -14.23 20.49
N SER A 46 -3.06 -13.81 21.76
CA SER A 46 -4.29 -13.44 22.44
C SER A 46 -4.93 -12.21 21.76
N VAL A 47 -6.23 -12.00 21.97
CA VAL A 47 -6.95 -10.85 21.40
C VAL A 47 -6.28 -9.53 21.77
N GLN A 48 -5.84 -9.41 23.03
CA GLN A 48 -5.14 -8.22 23.54
C GLN A 48 -3.79 -8.00 22.84
N GLU A 49 -2.96 -9.03 22.76
CA GLU A 49 -1.66 -8.96 22.08
C GLU A 49 -1.82 -8.67 20.57
N TYR A 50 -2.85 -9.24 19.95
CA TYR A 50 -3.14 -8.96 18.55
C TYR A 50 -3.63 -7.52 18.34
N ALA A 51 -4.35 -6.93 19.30
CA ALA A 51 -4.69 -5.50 19.26
C ALA A 51 -3.43 -4.63 19.30
N PHE A 52 -2.49 -4.92 20.19
CA PHE A 52 -1.20 -4.22 20.27
C PHE A 52 -0.39 -4.37 18.99
N TYR A 53 -0.34 -5.59 18.44
CA TYR A 53 0.30 -5.86 17.15
C TYR A 53 -0.33 -5.04 16.02
N THR A 54 -1.67 -4.93 16.00
CA THR A 54 -2.41 -4.14 15.01
C THR A 54 -2.08 -2.65 15.10
N LEU A 55 -2.10 -2.08 16.30
CA LEU A 55 -1.71 -0.68 16.54
C LEU A 55 -0.27 -0.40 16.11
N ALA A 56 0.65 -1.28 16.49
CA ALA A 56 2.05 -1.15 16.15
C ALA A 56 2.30 -1.20 14.62
N ASN A 57 1.66 -2.14 13.91
CA ASN A 57 1.78 -2.23 12.45
C ASN A 57 1.13 -1.04 11.73
N THR A 58 0.00 -0.56 12.23
CA THR A 58 -0.68 0.64 11.73
C THR A 58 0.23 1.86 11.85
N MET A 59 0.88 2.02 13.01
CA MET A 59 1.82 3.11 13.24
C MET A 59 3.09 2.96 12.39
N LEU A 60 3.64 1.74 12.25
CA LEU A 60 4.78 1.47 11.38
C LEU A 60 4.48 1.84 9.92
N GLY A 61 3.27 1.55 9.43
CA GLY A 61 2.79 1.97 8.12
C GLY A 61 2.77 3.48 7.97
N ALA A 62 2.19 4.19 8.95
CA ALA A 62 2.14 5.65 8.98
C ALA A 62 3.55 6.27 8.99
N MET A 63 4.43 5.77 9.87
CA MET A 63 5.82 6.22 9.96
C MET A 63 6.57 6.05 8.64
N THR A 64 6.35 4.93 7.94
CA THR A 64 6.99 4.65 6.65
C THR A 64 6.56 5.66 5.57
N VAL A 65 5.26 5.98 5.49
CA VAL A 65 4.73 6.98 4.54
C VAL A 65 5.25 8.38 4.87
N LEU A 66 5.24 8.78 6.13
CA LEU A 66 5.73 10.09 6.57
C LEU A 66 7.23 10.24 6.33
N SER A 67 8.02 9.19 6.56
CA SER A 67 9.47 9.21 6.32
C SER A 67 9.82 9.24 4.84
N ASP A 68 8.98 8.70 3.97
CA ASP A 68 9.15 8.81 2.52
C ASP A 68 8.86 10.22 2.02
N GLY A 69 7.75 10.81 2.42
CA GLY A 69 7.38 12.18 2.05
C GLY A 69 7.43 12.49 0.54
N GLY A 70 7.52 11.49 -0.34
CA GLY A 70 7.72 11.63 -1.78
C GLY A 70 9.19 11.58 -2.23
N ILE A 71 10.13 11.30 -1.32
CA ILE A 71 11.56 11.18 -1.64
C ILE A 71 11.80 10.07 -2.66
N SER A 72 11.15 8.91 -2.52
CA SER A 72 11.24 7.81 -3.50
C SER A 72 10.87 8.25 -4.91
N THR A 73 9.82 9.06 -5.06
CA THR A 73 9.42 9.62 -6.35
C THR A 73 10.48 10.57 -6.91
N GLY A 74 11.07 11.40 -6.04
CA GLY A 74 12.14 12.31 -6.40
C GLY A 74 13.40 11.56 -6.85
N VAL A 75 13.83 10.57 -6.09
CA VAL A 75 15.00 9.72 -6.43
C VAL A 75 14.76 8.94 -7.72
N LEU A 76 13.56 8.41 -7.94
CA LEU A 76 13.23 7.73 -9.19
C LEU A 76 13.30 8.68 -10.40
N ALA A 77 12.76 9.90 -10.25
CA ALA A 77 12.75 10.90 -11.31
C ALA A 77 14.15 11.40 -11.67
N GLN A 78 15.01 11.69 -10.67
CA GLN A 78 16.38 12.12 -10.91
C GLN A 78 17.28 10.97 -11.34
N GLY A 79 17.15 9.81 -10.69
CA GLY A 79 17.89 8.59 -11.06
C GLY A 79 17.59 8.15 -12.49
N GLY A 80 16.36 8.34 -12.97
CA GLY A 80 15.97 8.05 -14.36
C GLY A 80 16.74 8.89 -15.40
N LYS A 81 17.26 10.06 -15.04
CA LYS A 81 18.09 10.89 -15.94
C LYS A 81 19.53 10.37 -16.06
N VAL A 82 20.04 9.72 -15.01
CA VAL A 82 21.46 9.32 -14.86
C VAL A 82 21.65 7.81 -14.65
N TRP A 83 20.66 6.99 -14.94
CA TRP A 83 20.62 5.56 -14.59
C TRP A 83 21.79 4.72 -15.18
N LYS A 84 22.43 5.20 -16.25
CA LYS A 84 23.57 4.54 -16.89
C LYS A 84 24.91 4.83 -16.20
N ASP A 85 24.98 5.93 -15.46
CA ASP A 85 26.18 6.33 -14.74
C ASP A 85 26.09 5.89 -13.29
N LYS A 86 26.96 4.95 -12.90
CA LYS A 86 26.97 4.36 -11.57
C LYS A 86 27.28 5.36 -10.46
N LYS A 87 28.15 6.35 -10.72
CA LYS A 87 28.51 7.39 -9.75
C LYS A 87 27.39 8.40 -9.57
N GLU A 88 26.88 8.93 -10.68
CA GLU A 88 25.80 9.91 -10.63
C GLU A 88 24.51 9.30 -10.04
N LEU A 89 24.17 8.06 -10.40
CA LEU A 89 23.06 7.35 -9.77
C LEU A 89 23.33 7.10 -8.28
N GLY A 90 24.59 6.87 -7.90
CA GLY A 90 25.03 6.76 -6.52
C GLY A 90 24.78 8.03 -5.72
N LYS A 91 25.17 9.21 -6.25
CA LYS A 91 24.89 10.52 -5.62
C LYS A 91 23.42 10.74 -5.41
N VAL A 92 22.57 10.42 -6.42
CA VAL A 92 21.10 10.55 -6.29
C VAL A 92 20.56 9.65 -5.21
N LEU A 93 20.98 8.39 -5.16
CA LEU A 93 20.56 7.41 -4.16
C LEU A 93 20.97 7.83 -2.74
N VAL A 94 22.24 8.21 -2.54
CA VAL A 94 22.77 8.63 -1.24
C VAL A 94 22.08 9.90 -0.75
N THR A 95 21.87 10.89 -1.64
CA THR A 95 21.13 12.09 -1.32
C THR A 95 19.70 11.76 -0.84
N GLY A 96 19.00 10.85 -1.52
CA GLY A 96 17.68 10.37 -1.10
C GLY A 96 17.69 9.68 0.26
N LEU A 97 18.69 8.82 0.52
CA LEU A 97 18.84 8.13 1.81
C LEU A 97 19.10 9.11 2.97
N GLU A 98 19.96 10.11 2.76
CA GLU A 98 20.23 11.13 3.79
C GLU A 98 19.00 12.03 4.06
N MET A 99 18.27 12.42 3.02
CA MET A 99 17.01 13.14 3.21
C MET A 99 16.00 12.30 4.00
N ARG A 100 15.88 11.01 3.67
CA ARG A 100 14.95 10.09 4.33
C ARG A 100 15.29 9.87 5.80
N LYS A 101 16.56 9.82 6.18
CA LYS A 101 16.98 9.75 7.60
C LYS A 101 16.43 10.94 8.41
N LYS A 102 16.49 12.16 7.85
CA LYS A 102 15.95 13.37 8.52
C LYS A 102 14.44 13.30 8.69
N PHE A 103 13.72 12.89 7.65
CA PHE A 103 12.26 12.67 7.71
C PHE A 103 11.89 11.53 8.67
N ALA A 104 12.71 10.48 8.74
CA ALA A 104 12.51 9.38 9.67
C ALA A 104 12.61 9.82 11.13
N ILE A 105 13.58 10.65 11.47
CA ILE A 105 13.71 11.19 12.84
C ILE A 105 12.47 12.02 13.19
N ALA A 106 12.02 12.89 12.31
CA ALA A 106 10.80 13.67 12.51
C ALA A 106 9.57 12.78 12.68
N SER A 107 9.45 11.73 11.85
CA SER A 107 8.37 10.74 11.92
C SER A 107 8.39 9.97 13.26
N LEU A 108 9.57 9.56 13.74
CA LEU A 108 9.72 8.90 15.05
C LEU A 108 9.30 9.80 16.19
N ILE A 109 9.75 11.06 16.22
CA ILE A 109 9.42 12.04 17.28
C ILE A 109 7.91 12.24 17.40
N VAL A 110 7.18 12.24 16.27
CA VAL A 110 5.71 12.41 16.27
C VAL A 110 4.99 11.11 16.59
N SER A 111 5.40 10.00 15.95
CA SER A 111 4.62 8.76 15.98
C SER A 111 4.83 7.92 17.24
N LEU A 112 6.03 7.93 17.84
CA LEU A 112 6.28 7.11 19.04
C LEU A 112 5.49 7.57 20.27
N PRO A 113 5.36 8.88 20.59
CA PRO A 113 4.49 9.33 21.67
C PRO A 113 3.02 8.98 21.46
N ILE A 114 2.54 9.10 20.20
CA ILE A 114 1.17 8.73 19.85
C ILE A 114 0.97 7.22 20.04
N LEU A 115 1.90 6.39 19.58
CA LEU A 115 1.82 4.95 19.78
C LEU A 115 1.86 4.57 21.26
N LEU A 116 2.74 5.19 22.04
CA LEU A 116 2.82 4.98 23.50
C LEU A 116 1.46 5.27 24.15
N TYR A 117 0.90 6.43 23.86
CA TYR A 117 -0.44 6.79 24.34
C TYR A 117 -1.50 5.76 23.99
N LEU A 118 -1.58 5.34 22.70
CA LEU A 118 -2.56 4.38 22.25
C LEU A 118 -2.38 3.00 22.90
N LEU A 119 -1.15 2.54 23.11
CA LEU A 119 -0.86 1.27 23.77
C LEU A 119 -1.29 1.31 25.26
N LEU A 120 -0.92 2.35 26.00
CA LEU A 120 -1.28 2.52 27.40
C LEU A 120 -2.80 2.69 27.56
N HIS A 121 -3.44 3.47 26.70
CA HIS A 121 -4.90 3.67 26.69
C HIS A 121 -5.65 2.36 26.49
N ASN A 122 -5.11 1.44 25.69
CA ASN A 122 -5.70 0.13 25.42
C ASN A 122 -5.22 -0.96 26.39
N GLY A 123 -4.66 -0.61 27.55
CA GLY A 123 -4.36 -1.51 28.64
C GLY A 123 -2.99 -2.19 28.57
N ALA A 124 -2.06 -1.70 27.75
CA ALA A 124 -0.68 -2.16 27.81
C ALA A 124 0.01 -1.65 29.07
N GLY A 125 0.77 -2.51 29.74
CA GLY A 125 1.68 -2.05 30.80
C GLY A 125 2.85 -1.25 30.22
N TRP A 126 3.48 -0.39 31.04
CA TRP A 126 4.65 0.41 30.64
C TRP A 126 5.77 -0.44 30.01
N LEU A 127 6.04 -1.62 30.59
CA LEU A 127 7.05 -2.54 30.08
C LEU A 127 6.68 -3.07 28.68
N THR A 128 5.43 -3.54 28.52
CA THR A 128 4.94 -4.05 27.22
C THR A 128 4.96 -2.97 26.15
N ALA A 129 4.50 -1.76 26.47
CA ALA A 129 4.52 -0.62 25.56
C ALA A 129 5.97 -0.27 25.16
N GLY A 130 6.90 -0.23 26.11
CA GLY A 130 8.32 0.02 25.85
C GLY A 130 8.94 -1.06 24.95
N LEU A 131 8.66 -2.35 25.20
CA LEU A 131 9.14 -3.46 24.37
C LEU A 131 8.59 -3.40 22.94
N ILE A 132 7.31 -3.04 22.76
CA ILE A 132 6.71 -2.85 21.43
C ILE A 132 7.40 -1.71 20.69
N ILE A 133 7.61 -0.56 21.35
CA ILE A 133 8.30 0.59 20.76
C ILE A 133 9.73 0.22 20.33
N LEU A 134 10.48 -0.44 21.22
CA LEU A 134 11.84 -0.92 20.89
C LEU A 134 11.83 -1.91 19.71
N SER A 135 10.81 -2.76 19.62
CA SER A 135 10.70 -3.74 18.54
C SER A 135 10.35 -3.12 17.18
N ILE A 136 9.66 -1.98 17.15
CA ILE A 136 9.34 -1.25 15.92
C ILE A 136 10.57 -0.61 15.29
N ILE A 137 11.54 -0.14 16.07
CA ILE A 137 12.71 0.60 15.57
C ILE A 137 13.49 -0.19 14.52
N PRO A 138 13.88 -1.47 14.74
CA PRO A 138 14.55 -2.27 13.72
C PRO A 138 13.72 -2.48 12.46
N ALA A 139 12.43 -2.75 12.62
CA ALA A 139 11.50 -2.93 11.50
C ALA A 139 11.37 -1.65 10.66
N PHE A 140 11.25 -0.50 11.32
CA PHE A 140 11.19 0.80 10.67
C PHE A 140 12.49 1.14 9.95
N TYR A 141 13.65 0.94 10.59
CA TYR A 141 14.96 1.19 9.99
C TYR A 141 15.16 0.41 8.70
N ALA A 142 14.79 -0.87 8.66
CA ALA A 142 14.88 -1.67 7.46
C ALA A 142 13.97 -1.14 6.34
N THR A 143 12.75 -0.69 6.67
CA THR A 143 11.82 -0.14 5.65
C THR A 143 12.29 1.16 5.05
N LEU A 144 13.09 1.95 5.78
CA LEU A 144 13.59 3.24 5.30
C LEU A 144 14.43 3.14 4.02
N SER A 145 15.29 2.15 3.93
CA SER A 145 16.19 2.00 2.79
C SER A 145 15.64 1.13 1.68
N ASP A 146 14.77 0.15 1.98
CA ASP A 146 14.28 -0.83 1.01
C ASP A 146 13.77 -0.19 -0.30
N SER A 147 12.80 0.71 -0.22
CA SER A 147 12.18 1.30 -1.41
C SER A 147 13.13 2.16 -2.24
N LEU A 148 14.15 2.77 -1.62
CA LEU A 148 15.17 3.53 -2.32
C LEU A 148 16.21 2.62 -2.97
N LEU A 149 16.65 1.57 -2.26
CA LEU A 149 17.60 0.59 -2.79
C LEU A 149 17.03 -0.24 -3.95
N GLU A 150 15.72 -0.35 -4.05
CA GLU A 150 15.06 -0.97 -5.21
C GLU A 150 15.15 -0.13 -6.49
N ILE A 151 15.33 1.20 -6.38
CA ILE A 151 15.29 2.11 -7.54
C ILE A 151 16.40 1.82 -8.56
N PRO A 152 17.68 1.65 -8.18
CA PRO A 152 18.73 1.30 -9.13
C PRO A 152 18.44 0.00 -9.89
N LEU A 153 17.92 -1.03 -9.20
CA LEU A 153 17.56 -2.30 -9.82
C LEU A 153 16.39 -2.13 -10.80
N LYS A 154 15.37 -1.34 -10.43
CA LYS A 154 14.20 -1.06 -11.27
C LYS A 154 14.58 -0.29 -12.54
N LEU A 155 15.44 0.72 -12.41
CA LEU A 155 15.92 1.52 -13.53
C LEU A 155 16.75 0.69 -14.52
N ASN A 156 17.56 -0.23 -14.01
CA ASN A 156 18.38 -1.15 -14.82
C ASN A 156 17.64 -2.44 -15.21
N GLN A 157 16.32 -2.54 -14.92
CA GLN A 157 15.49 -3.73 -15.21
C GLN A 157 16.03 -5.03 -14.60
N SER A 158 16.85 -4.95 -13.56
CA SER A 158 17.39 -6.09 -12.80
C SER A 158 16.33 -6.60 -11.81
N ILE A 159 15.23 -7.17 -12.34
CA ILE A 159 14.05 -7.53 -11.56
C ILE A 159 14.23 -8.86 -10.84
N VAL A 160 14.99 -9.81 -11.40
CA VAL A 160 15.15 -11.16 -10.84
C VAL A 160 15.78 -11.15 -9.44
N PRO A 161 16.91 -10.46 -9.17
CA PRO A 161 17.47 -10.38 -7.83
C PRO A 161 16.51 -9.71 -6.84
N LEU A 162 15.79 -8.67 -7.28
CA LEU A 162 14.80 -7.98 -6.48
C LEU A 162 13.68 -8.93 -6.02
N GLN A 163 13.08 -9.69 -6.95
CA GLN A 163 12.01 -10.64 -6.63
C GLN A 163 12.48 -11.80 -5.75
N LYS A 164 13.67 -12.34 -6.03
CA LYS A 164 14.27 -13.36 -5.17
C LYS A 164 14.47 -12.87 -3.74
N ASN A 165 14.97 -11.64 -3.57
CA ASN A 165 15.14 -11.03 -2.25
C ASN A 165 13.78 -10.87 -1.53
N GLN A 166 12.75 -10.37 -2.20
CA GLN A 166 11.42 -10.18 -1.63
C GLN A 166 10.79 -11.51 -1.19
N ILE A 167 10.91 -12.58 -2.00
CA ILE A 167 10.42 -13.92 -1.64
C ILE A 167 11.21 -14.46 -0.45
N ALA A 168 12.54 -14.36 -0.47
CA ALA A 168 13.39 -14.86 0.62
C ALA A 168 13.11 -14.15 1.95
N VAL A 169 12.93 -12.82 1.93
CA VAL A 169 12.52 -12.03 3.11
C VAL A 169 11.16 -12.48 3.64
N SER A 170 10.20 -12.69 2.73
CA SER A 170 8.84 -13.09 3.12
C SER A 170 8.82 -14.48 3.74
N LEU A 171 9.53 -15.46 3.16
CA LEU A 171 9.68 -16.80 3.71
C LEU A 171 10.46 -16.79 5.02
N GLY A 172 11.58 -16.07 5.08
CA GLY A 172 12.37 -15.90 6.31
C GLY A 172 11.53 -15.30 7.43
N ARG A 173 10.73 -14.27 7.12
CA ARG A 173 9.79 -13.67 8.08
C ARG A 173 8.76 -14.69 8.57
N LEU A 174 8.14 -15.48 7.67
CA LEU A 174 7.17 -16.50 8.06
C LEU A 174 7.79 -17.52 9.02
N LEU A 175 8.98 -18.03 8.70
CA LEU A 175 9.67 -19.02 9.53
C LEU A 175 10.06 -18.44 10.90
N MET A 176 10.66 -17.25 10.95
CA MET A 176 11.07 -16.59 12.18
C MET A 176 9.87 -16.23 13.06
N VAL A 177 8.81 -15.67 12.47
CA VAL A 177 7.58 -15.33 13.19
C VAL A 177 6.91 -16.59 13.71
N ALA A 178 6.78 -17.64 12.89
CA ALA A 178 6.18 -18.90 13.29
C ALA A 178 6.93 -19.50 14.49
N SER A 179 8.24 -19.72 14.37
CA SER A 179 9.05 -20.33 15.44
C SER A 179 8.99 -19.52 16.75
N THR A 180 8.99 -18.18 16.65
CA THR A 180 8.98 -17.31 17.84
C THR A 180 7.63 -17.29 18.54
N ILE A 181 6.52 -17.16 17.77
CA ILE A 181 5.19 -17.04 18.36
C ILE A 181 4.72 -18.37 18.98
N PHE A 182 5.15 -19.52 18.44
CA PHE A 182 4.83 -20.81 19.03
C PHE A 182 5.39 -20.96 20.44
N ILE A 183 6.55 -20.33 20.74
CA ILE A 183 7.19 -20.41 22.06
C ILE A 183 6.74 -19.24 22.95
N PHE A 184 6.69 -18.04 22.37
CA PHE A 184 6.41 -16.78 23.07
C PHE A 184 5.36 -15.95 22.31
N PRO A 185 4.06 -16.12 22.58
CA PRO A 185 2.99 -15.45 21.85
C PRO A 185 2.79 -13.97 22.29
N PHE A 186 3.81 -13.15 22.04
CA PHE A 186 3.78 -11.72 22.34
C PHE A 186 3.89 -10.86 21.09
N ALA A 187 3.18 -9.73 21.07
CA ALA A 187 3.16 -8.77 19.95
C ALA A 187 4.56 -8.23 19.63
N TYR A 188 5.32 -7.82 20.64
CA TYR A 188 6.65 -7.24 20.46
C TYR A 188 7.63 -8.19 19.79
N LEU A 189 7.56 -9.50 20.09
CA LEU A 189 8.42 -10.51 19.45
C LEU A 189 8.04 -10.72 17.98
N SER A 190 6.74 -10.72 17.67
CA SER A 190 6.26 -10.82 16.29
C SER A 190 6.74 -9.66 15.42
N ILE A 191 6.77 -8.45 15.97
CA ILE A 191 7.24 -7.24 15.30
C ILE A 191 8.77 -7.30 15.14
N LEU A 192 9.48 -7.64 16.20
CA LEU A 192 10.95 -7.73 16.21
C LEU A 192 11.45 -8.75 15.18
N THR A 193 10.91 -9.96 15.17
CA THR A 193 11.31 -11.03 14.24
C THR A 193 10.98 -10.67 12.79
N SER A 194 9.86 -10.00 12.56
CA SER A 194 9.52 -9.45 11.23
C SER A 194 10.54 -8.40 10.79
N GLY A 195 11.01 -7.56 11.72
CA GLY A 195 12.04 -6.54 11.48
C GLY A 195 13.41 -7.16 11.15
N ILE A 196 13.83 -8.18 11.91
CA ILE A 196 15.12 -8.87 11.69
C ILE A 196 15.15 -9.50 10.31
N ALA A 197 14.11 -10.23 9.89
CA ALA A 197 14.03 -10.80 8.55
C ALA A 197 14.17 -9.72 7.45
N ARG A 198 13.60 -8.55 7.69
CA ARG A 198 13.67 -7.43 6.76
C ARG A 198 15.05 -6.78 6.71
N ILE A 199 15.75 -6.64 7.86
CA ILE A 199 17.14 -6.16 7.93
C ILE A 199 18.05 -7.07 7.11
N TRP A 200 17.89 -8.39 7.26
CA TRP A 200 18.64 -9.37 6.47
C TRP A 200 18.43 -9.15 4.97
N GLY A 201 17.19 -8.98 4.53
CA GLY A 201 16.86 -8.67 3.13
C GLY A 201 17.44 -7.34 2.65
N ASN A 202 17.43 -6.32 3.51
CA ASN A 202 17.97 -4.99 3.22
C ASN A 202 19.50 -5.04 2.96
N ILE A 203 20.24 -5.83 3.75
CA ILE A 203 21.68 -6.04 3.55
C ILE A 203 21.97 -6.64 2.17
N HIS A 204 21.19 -7.64 1.75
CA HIS A 204 21.31 -8.25 0.42
C HIS A 204 20.90 -7.27 -0.69
N LEU A 205 19.81 -6.54 -0.48
CA LEU A 205 19.33 -5.55 -1.44
C LEU A 205 20.38 -4.44 -1.67
N LYS A 206 21.06 -4.00 -0.61
CA LYS A 206 22.15 -3.03 -0.72
C LYS A 206 23.31 -3.56 -1.57
N LYS A 207 23.67 -4.84 -1.45
CA LYS A 207 24.70 -5.46 -2.31
C LYS A 207 24.32 -5.41 -3.79
N TYR A 208 23.05 -5.76 -4.12
CA TYR A 208 22.57 -5.69 -5.49
C TYR A 208 22.48 -4.24 -6.00
N ALA A 209 22.05 -3.30 -5.15
CA ALA A 209 21.99 -1.89 -5.53
C ALA A 209 23.37 -1.31 -5.85
N ASN A 210 24.41 -1.73 -5.12
CA ASN A 210 25.81 -1.30 -5.33
C ASN A 210 26.39 -1.74 -6.68
N GLU A 211 25.81 -2.70 -7.36
CA GLU A 211 26.22 -3.07 -8.72
C GLU A 211 25.92 -1.91 -9.69
N PHE A 212 24.83 -1.18 -9.48
CA PHE A 212 24.31 -0.15 -10.37
C PHE A 212 24.50 1.28 -9.85
N ALA A 213 24.64 1.48 -8.54
CA ALA A 213 24.78 2.79 -7.90
C ALA A 213 25.87 2.73 -6.84
N ASP A 214 26.83 3.65 -6.91
CA ASP A 214 27.93 3.70 -5.92
C ASP A 214 27.41 4.34 -4.62
N THR A 215 27.19 3.52 -3.60
CA THR A 215 26.70 4.00 -2.29
C THR A 215 27.79 4.62 -1.42
N THR A 216 29.02 4.76 -1.89
CA THR A 216 30.12 5.46 -1.21
C THR A 216 30.15 6.95 -1.55
N GLU A 217 29.39 7.39 -2.55
CA GLU A 217 29.27 8.79 -2.95
C GLU A 217 28.65 9.67 -1.85
N VAL A 218 28.80 10.98 -1.98
CA VAL A 218 28.33 11.97 -1.00
C VAL A 218 27.03 12.64 -1.50
N GLU A 219 26.23 13.19 -0.58
CA GLU A 219 25.02 13.92 -0.94
C GLU A 219 25.33 15.11 -1.88
N ASP A 220 24.53 15.24 -2.93
CA ASP A 220 24.62 16.35 -3.89
C ASP A 220 23.57 17.42 -3.57
N LYS A 221 24.01 18.69 -3.50
CA LYS A 221 23.15 19.82 -3.13
C LYS A 221 22.11 20.17 -4.21
N GLU A 222 22.46 20.02 -5.50
CA GLU A 222 21.52 20.29 -6.60
C GLU A 222 20.46 19.21 -6.70
N VAL A 223 20.88 17.94 -6.65
CA VAL A 223 19.97 16.78 -6.58
C VAL A 223 19.03 16.91 -5.39
N LYS A 224 19.55 17.30 -4.22
CA LYS A 224 18.73 17.54 -3.02
C LYS A 224 17.70 18.63 -3.22
N LYS A 225 18.04 19.74 -3.89
CA LYS A 225 17.11 20.81 -4.21
C LYS A 225 15.99 20.32 -5.12
N GLU A 226 16.31 19.55 -6.15
CA GLU A 226 15.33 19.01 -7.09
C GLU A 226 14.39 18.00 -6.42
N ILE A 227 14.93 17.08 -5.62
CA ILE A 227 14.11 16.15 -4.83
C ILE A 227 13.20 16.91 -3.85
N SER A 228 13.74 17.96 -3.18
CA SER A 228 12.97 18.77 -2.23
C SER A 228 11.78 19.48 -2.87
N LEU A 229 11.89 19.90 -4.12
CA LEU A 229 10.76 20.49 -4.87
C LEU A 229 9.64 19.48 -5.09
N ILE A 230 9.98 18.22 -5.39
CA ILE A 230 9.02 17.14 -5.55
C ILE A 230 8.37 16.81 -4.20
N VAL A 231 9.17 16.70 -3.14
CA VAL A 231 8.71 16.47 -1.77
C VAL A 231 7.73 17.55 -1.32
N LYS A 232 8.06 18.83 -1.49
CA LYS A 232 7.16 19.94 -1.12
C LYS A 232 5.79 19.87 -1.80
N ARG A 233 5.75 19.42 -3.05
CA ARG A 233 4.49 19.23 -3.80
C ARG A 233 3.71 18.01 -3.37
N SER A 234 4.39 16.91 -3.03
CA SER A 234 3.77 15.62 -2.69
C SER A 234 3.37 15.50 -1.22
N LEU A 235 4.11 16.15 -0.32
CA LEU A 235 3.99 15.99 1.13
C LEU A 235 2.58 16.23 1.68
N PRO A 236 1.83 17.29 1.29
CA PRO A 236 0.48 17.50 1.81
C PRO A 236 -0.48 16.34 1.47
N GLY A 237 -0.40 15.85 0.23
CA GLY A 237 -1.20 14.70 -0.20
C GLY A 237 -0.81 13.39 0.51
N LEU A 238 0.49 13.17 0.76
CA LEU A 238 0.98 11.98 1.46
C LEU A 238 0.65 12.00 2.95
N ILE A 239 0.74 13.16 3.60
CA ILE A 239 0.29 13.33 4.99
C ILE A 239 -1.20 12.98 5.08
N TYR A 240 -2.02 13.57 4.21
CA TYR A 240 -3.44 13.26 4.16
C TYR A 240 -3.70 11.76 3.94
N TYR A 241 -3.02 11.13 2.96
CA TYR A 241 -3.15 9.69 2.68
C TYR A 241 -2.73 8.82 3.86
N CYS A 242 -1.67 9.20 4.58
CA CYS A 242 -1.22 8.53 5.78
C CYS A 242 -2.32 8.53 6.86
N PHE A 243 -2.91 9.69 7.13
CA PHE A 243 -3.98 9.81 8.13
C PHE A 243 -5.26 9.10 7.68
N SER A 244 -5.71 9.31 6.46
CA SER A 244 -6.95 8.72 5.96
C SER A 244 -6.91 7.20 5.89
N GLY A 245 -5.77 6.61 5.54
CA GLY A 245 -5.59 5.16 5.47
C GLY A 245 -5.63 4.44 6.82
N GLN A 246 -5.37 5.16 7.92
CA GLN A 246 -5.29 4.58 9.26
C GLN A 246 -6.38 5.10 10.22
N ILE A 247 -7.20 6.04 9.75
CA ILE A 247 -8.14 6.79 10.59
C ILE A 247 -9.12 5.89 11.33
N SER A 248 -9.61 4.83 10.69
CA SER A 248 -10.55 3.87 11.27
C SER A 248 -9.94 3.13 12.46
N THR A 249 -8.69 2.69 12.32
CA THR A 249 -7.96 2.01 13.41
C THR A 249 -7.65 2.97 14.55
N TRP A 250 -7.35 4.24 14.26
CA TRP A 250 -7.09 5.23 15.29
C TRP A 250 -8.36 5.67 16.01
N ILE A 251 -9.46 5.90 15.30
CA ILE A 251 -10.74 6.23 15.93
C ILE A 251 -11.16 5.10 16.88
N ILE A 252 -11.12 3.83 16.41
CA ILE A 252 -11.53 2.70 17.26
C ILE A 252 -10.54 2.45 18.41
N SER A 253 -9.29 2.86 18.29
CA SER A 253 -8.32 2.74 19.39
C SER A 253 -8.51 3.80 20.47
N ILE A 254 -9.15 4.93 20.17
CA ILE A 254 -9.43 6.01 21.11
C ILE A 254 -10.81 5.81 21.77
N PHE A 255 -11.81 5.47 20.98
CA PHE A 255 -13.22 5.42 21.43
C PHE A 255 -13.75 4.00 21.66
N GLY A 256 -13.09 2.98 21.11
CA GLY A 256 -13.50 1.59 21.21
C GLY A 256 -12.75 0.81 22.30
N ASN A 257 -12.53 -0.47 22.06
CA ASN A 257 -11.85 -1.37 22.97
C ASN A 257 -10.81 -2.26 22.24
N PRO A 258 -9.88 -2.91 22.95
CA PRO A 258 -8.85 -3.75 22.33
C PRO A 258 -9.41 -4.86 21.44
N ALA A 259 -10.56 -5.45 21.81
CA ALA A 259 -11.19 -6.48 21.01
C ALA A 259 -11.59 -5.94 19.63
N SER A 260 -12.17 -4.74 19.56
CA SER A 260 -12.55 -4.08 18.30
C SER A 260 -11.32 -3.76 17.42
N ILE A 261 -10.20 -3.37 18.03
CA ILE A 261 -8.93 -3.17 17.31
C ILE A 261 -8.41 -4.48 16.71
N ALA A 262 -8.44 -5.56 17.50
CA ALA A 262 -8.04 -6.88 17.02
C ALA A 262 -8.96 -7.36 15.90
N GLN A 263 -10.28 -7.15 16.02
CA GLN A 263 -11.27 -7.53 15.02
C GLN A 263 -11.07 -6.80 13.70
N ILE A 264 -10.90 -5.47 13.70
CA ILE A 264 -10.63 -4.71 12.46
C ILE A 264 -9.31 -5.13 11.81
N GLY A 265 -8.29 -5.40 12.60
CA GLY A 265 -7.00 -5.90 12.12
C GLY A 265 -7.11 -7.31 11.50
N ALA A 266 -7.86 -8.22 12.13
CA ALA A 266 -8.05 -9.58 11.66
C ALA A 266 -8.90 -9.62 10.37
N LEU A 267 -10.03 -8.93 10.35
CA LEU A 267 -10.86 -8.80 9.16
C LEU A 267 -10.12 -8.13 8.00
N GLY A 268 -9.27 -7.13 8.29
CA GLY A 268 -8.40 -6.46 7.33
C GLY A 268 -7.44 -7.42 6.60
N ARG A 269 -7.06 -8.55 7.20
CA ARG A 269 -6.26 -9.58 6.52
C ARG A 269 -7.06 -10.30 5.44
N ILE A 270 -8.33 -10.56 5.68
CA ILE A 270 -9.20 -11.17 4.65
C ILE A 270 -9.38 -10.18 3.48
N SER A 271 -9.67 -8.92 3.77
CA SER A 271 -9.86 -7.91 2.72
C SER A 271 -8.61 -7.67 1.88
N SER A 272 -7.41 -7.96 2.41
CA SER A 272 -6.16 -7.82 1.66
C SER A 272 -6.08 -8.73 0.42
N VAL A 273 -6.88 -9.79 0.33
CA VAL A 273 -6.99 -10.65 -0.86
C VAL A 273 -7.49 -9.83 -2.07
N ILE A 274 -8.38 -8.84 -1.86
CA ILE A 274 -8.86 -7.95 -2.93
C ILE A 274 -7.71 -7.10 -3.51
N THR A 275 -6.67 -6.81 -2.73
CA THR A 275 -5.52 -6.03 -3.24
C THR A 275 -4.77 -6.74 -4.36
N LEU A 276 -4.79 -8.07 -4.41
CA LEU A 276 -4.22 -8.85 -5.51
C LEU A 276 -4.90 -8.52 -6.85
N LEU A 277 -6.22 -8.32 -6.84
CA LEU A 277 -6.96 -7.89 -8.01
C LEU A 277 -6.43 -6.56 -8.54
N MET A 278 -6.12 -5.62 -7.66
CA MET A 278 -5.55 -4.31 -8.05
C MET A 278 -4.12 -4.41 -8.58
N VAL A 279 -3.31 -5.34 -8.09
CA VAL A 279 -1.97 -5.60 -8.65
C VAL A 279 -2.08 -6.07 -10.10
N VAL A 280 -2.93 -7.08 -10.37
CA VAL A 280 -3.18 -7.59 -11.73
C VAL A 280 -3.75 -6.49 -12.63
N PHE A 281 -4.71 -5.73 -12.12
CA PHE A 281 -5.32 -4.60 -12.81
C PHE A 281 -4.29 -3.55 -13.24
N SER A 282 -3.41 -3.15 -12.34
CA SER A 282 -2.37 -2.14 -12.57
C SER A 282 -1.34 -2.60 -13.61
N ILE A 283 -1.03 -3.89 -13.65
CA ILE A 283 -0.06 -4.45 -14.60
C ILE A 283 -0.67 -4.63 -16.00
N LEU A 284 -1.91 -5.13 -16.08
CA LEU A 284 -2.50 -5.55 -17.37
C LEU A 284 -3.41 -4.51 -18.00
N ILE A 285 -4.23 -3.82 -17.21
CA ILE A 285 -5.32 -2.96 -17.72
C ILE A 285 -4.89 -1.50 -17.79
N VAL A 286 -4.29 -0.97 -16.75
CA VAL A 286 -3.91 0.45 -16.68
C VAL A 286 -3.00 0.88 -17.85
N PRO A 287 -1.92 0.14 -18.24
CA PRO A 287 -1.08 0.55 -19.34
C PRO A 287 -1.79 0.47 -20.72
N ARG A 288 -2.73 -0.47 -20.88
CA ARG A 288 -3.52 -0.56 -22.10
C ARG A 288 -4.46 0.62 -22.26
N PHE A 289 -5.12 1.03 -21.17
CA PHE A 289 -5.97 2.21 -21.16
C PHE A 289 -5.17 3.50 -21.40
N ALA A 290 -3.98 3.62 -20.83
CA ALA A 290 -3.09 4.76 -21.03
C ALA A 290 -2.69 4.97 -22.49
N ARG A 291 -2.48 3.89 -23.25
CA ARG A 291 -2.07 3.91 -24.68
C ARG A 291 -3.21 4.12 -25.67
N MET A 292 -4.45 4.15 -25.21
CA MET A 292 -5.59 4.36 -26.11
C MET A 292 -5.54 5.75 -26.73
N GLN A 293 -5.91 5.84 -28.01
CA GLN A 293 -6.04 7.14 -28.70
C GLN A 293 -7.10 8.03 -28.01
N ASN A 294 -6.98 9.34 -28.17
CA ASN A 294 -7.91 10.33 -27.63
C ASN A 294 -9.24 10.35 -28.43
N GLN A 295 -9.91 9.21 -28.53
CA GLN A 295 -11.24 9.07 -29.12
C GLN A 295 -12.27 8.97 -27.98
N PRO A 296 -13.01 10.06 -27.68
CA PRO A 296 -13.86 10.14 -26.49
C PRO A 296 -14.88 9.00 -26.38
N GLN A 297 -15.55 8.66 -27.45
CA GLN A 297 -16.57 7.59 -27.46
C GLN A 297 -15.96 6.20 -27.15
N LYS A 298 -14.77 5.90 -27.71
CA LYS A 298 -14.05 4.64 -27.43
C LYS A 298 -13.53 4.62 -25.99
N LEU A 299 -12.97 5.74 -25.52
CA LEU A 299 -12.52 5.87 -24.15
C LEU A 299 -13.66 5.71 -23.15
N LEU A 300 -14.81 6.34 -23.40
CA LEU A 300 -15.99 6.22 -22.57
C LEU A 300 -16.46 4.77 -22.46
N ARG A 301 -16.59 4.11 -23.62
CA ARG A 301 -17.00 2.70 -23.67
C ARG A 301 -16.04 1.78 -22.92
N HIS A 302 -14.72 1.97 -23.09
CA HIS A 302 -13.72 1.14 -22.38
C HIS A 302 -13.67 1.45 -20.88
N TYR A 303 -13.73 2.71 -20.49
CA TYR A 303 -13.79 3.11 -19.09
C TYR A 303 -14.99 2.48 -18.38
N SER A 304 -16.20 2.62 -18.97
CA SER A 304 -17.42 2.02 -18.43
C SER A 304 -17.33 0.49 -18.38
N LYS A 305 -16.85 -0.16 -19.46
CA LYS A 305 -16.67 -1.62 -19.48
C LYS A 305 -15.73 -2.11 -18.39
N ILE A 306 -14.58 -1.44 -18.22
CA ILE A 306 -13.59 -1.83 -17.20
C ILE A 306 -14.20 -1.72 -15.80
N LEU A 307 -14.84 -0.60 -15.47
CA LEU A 307 -15.48 -0.42 -14.17
C LEU A 307 -16.61 -1.42 -13.95
N PHE A 308 -17.41 -1.70 -14.97
CA PHE A 308 -18.48 -2.70 -14.91
C PHE A 308 -17.96 -4.11 -14.63
N PHE A 309 -16.91 -4.56 -15.34
CA PHE A 309 -16.31 -5.88 -15.10
C PHE A 309 -15.69 -6.00 -13.71
N ILE A 310 -14.98 -4.96 -13.23
CA ILE A 310 -14.47 -4.94 -11.86
C ILE A 310 -15.61 -5.04 -10.86
N SER A 311 -16.69 -4.29 -11.06
CA SER A 311 -17.86 -4.32 -10.17
C SER A 311 -18.52 -5.69 -10.12
N ILE A 312 -18.62 -6.40 -11.26
CA ILE A 312 -19.12 -7.79 -11.31
C ILE A 312 -18.21 -8.74 -10.52
N ILE A 313 -16.89 -8.65 -10.71
CA ILE A 313 -15.94 -9.50 -9.98
C ILE A 313 -16.05 -9.24 -8.47
N LEU A 314 -16.11 -7.97 -8.05
CA LEU A 314 -16.23 -7.61 -6.65
C LEU A 314 -17.58 -8.02 -6.05
N LEU A 315 -18.66 -7.90 -6.82
CA LEU A 315 -19.98 -8.40 -6.41
C LEU A 315 -19.98 -9.92 -6.21
N PHE A 316 -19.32 -10.64 -7.12
CA PHE A 316 -19.13 -12.08 -6.98
C PHE A 316 -18.34 -12.44 -5.71
N ILE A 317 -17.20 -11.75 -5.47
CA ILE A 317 -16.41 -11.94 -4.24
C ILE A 317 -17.25 -11.65 -3.00
N LEU A 318 -18.04 -10.57 -3.02
CA LEU A 318 -18.92 -10.19 -1.91
C LEU A 318 -19.99 -11.25 -1.65
N THR A 319 -20.62 -11.78 -2.71
CA THR A 319 -21.59 -12.88 -2.63
C THR A 319 -20.96 -14.13 -2.05
N CYS A 320 -19.79 -14.52 -2.52
CA CYS A 320 -19.03 -15.64 -1.94
C CYS A 320 -18.70 -15.38 -0.47
N THR A 321 -18.29 -14.17 -0.10
CA THR A 321 -18.01 -13.81 1.29
C THR A 321 -19.27 -13.92 2.17
N TYR A 322 -20.41 -13.52 1.68
CA TYR A 322 -21.70 -13.64 2.40
C TYR A 322 -22.08 -15.10 2.59
N LEU A 323 -22.01 -15.92 1.55
CA LEU A 323 -22.39 -17.34 1.58
C LEU A 323 -21.43 -18.19 2.41
N PHE A 324 -20.13 -17.89 2.40
CA PHE A 324 -19.07 -18.66 3.05
C PHE A 324 -18.45 -17.91 4.24
N SER A 325 -19.18 -16.98 4.86
CA SER A 325 -18.66 -16.13 5.94
C SER A 325 -18.16 -16.95 7.14
N ASP A 326 -18.86 -18.03 7.53
CA ASP A 326 -18.45 -18.88 8.64
C ASP A 326 -17.12 -19.61 8.34
N GLN A 327 -16.97 -20.13 7.12
CA GLN A 327 -15.74 -20.81 6.68
C GLN A 327 -14.56 -19.85 6.62
N ILE A 328 -14.79 -18.63 6.12
CA ILE A 328 -13.78 -17.57 6.05
C ILE A 328 -13.35 -17.16 7.46
N LEU A 329 -14.31 -16.92 8.36
CA LEU A 329 -14.02 -16.57 9.76
C LEU A 329 -13.35 -17.71 10.53
N TRP A 330 -13.66 -18.96 10.20
CA TRP A 330 -12.97 -20.12 10.79
C TRP A 330 -11.46 -20.07 10.52
N VAL A 331 -11.02 -19.52 9.37
CA VAL A 331 -9.59 -19.31 9.08
C VAL A 331 -8.93 -18.37 10.07
N LEU A 332 -9.64 -17.35 10.57
CA LEU A 332 -9.12 -16.40 11.58
C LEU A 332 -9.04 -17.00 12.99
N GLY A 333 -9.82 -18.04 13.27
CA GLY A 333 -9.83 -18.70 14.57
C GLY A 333 -11.10 -18.43 15.39
N ASN A 334 -11.20 -19.11 16.55
CA ASN A 334 -12.42 -19.13 17.35
C ASN A 334 -12.87 -17.76 17.88
N ASN A 335 -11.92 -16.85 18.14
CA ASN A 335 -12.20 -15.52 18.68
C ASN A 335 -12.96 -14.61 17.70
N TYR A 336 -13.04 -14.99 16.42
CA TYR A 336 -13.60 -14.15 15.34
C TYR A 336 -14.83 -14.77 14.67
N LYS A 337 -15.32 -15.95 15.12
CA LYS A 337 -16.41 -16.72 14.48
C LYS A 337 -17.77 -15.99 14.40
N LYS A 338 -18.02 -14.98 15.24
CA LYS A 338 -19.33 -14.28 15.30
C LYS A 338 -19.33 -12.96 14.55
N LEU A 339 -18.39 -12.74 13.62
CA LEU A 339 -18.21 -11.47 12.92
C LEU A 339 -18.73 -11.51 11.46
N ASN A 340 -19.76 -12.32 11.17
CA ASN A 340 -20.26 -12.51 9.80
C ASN A 340 -20.75 -11.20 9.18
N ALA A 341 -21.53 -10.42 9.92
CA ALA A 341 -22.03 -9.13 9.45
C ALA A 341 -20.89 -8.12 9.26
N GLU A 342 -19.97 -8.07 10.21
CA GLU A 342 -18.81 -7.18 10.18
C GLU A 342 -17.85 -7.52 9.02
N LEU A 343 -17.65 -8.81 8.73
CA LEU A 343 -16.89 -9.26 7.57
C LEU A 343 -17.52 -8.76 6.26
N VAL A 344 -18.84 -8.93 6.10
CA VAL A 344 -19.55 -8.48 4.90
C VAL A 344 -19.49 -6.95 4.77
N LEU A 345 -19.66 -6.20 5.86
CA LEU A 345 -19.53 -4.74 5.86
C LEU A 345 -18.13 -4.29 5.45
N LEU A 346 -17.07 -4.92 6.01
CA LEU A 346 -15.70 -4.59 5.64
C LEU A 346 -15.41 -4.92 4.17
N MET A 347 -15.84 -6.08 3.70
CA MET A 347 -15.66 -6.48 2.29
C MET A 347 -16.41 -5.55 1.34
N THR A 348 -17.58 -5.04 1.75
CA THR A 348 -18.33 -4.01 1.01
C THR A 348 -17.53 -2.71 0.93
N ALA A 349 -17.06 -2.18 2.04
CA ALA A 349 -16.22 -0.98 2.08
C ALA A 349 -14.96 -1.14 1.20
N THR A 350 -14.28 -2.30 1.30
CA THR A 350 -13.07 -2.59 0.51
C THR A 350 -13.40 -2.72 -0.98
N SER A 351 -14.52 -3.30 -1.35
CA SER A 351 -14.97 -3.39 -2.74
C SER A 351 -15.24 -2.02 -3.35
N ILE A 352 -15.94 -1.14 -2.63
CA ILE A 352 -16.20 0.25 -3.04
C ILE A 352 -14.87 1.01 -3.22
N THR A 353 -13.96 0.89 -2.24
CA THR A 353 -12.61 1.50 -2.31
C THR A 353 -11.82 0.97 -3.50
N THR A 354 -11.97 -0.31 -3.86
CA THR A 354 -11.29 -0.92 -5.00
C THR A 354 -11.80 -0.36 -6.34
N ILE A 355 -13.11 -0.13 -6.48
CA ILE A 355 -13.69 0.54 -7.67
C ILE A 355 -13.15 1.98 -7.77
N MET A 356 -13.11 2.70 -6.66
CA MET A 356 -12.51 4.04 -6.58
C MET A 356 -11.05 4.03 -7.03
N ALA A 357 -10.24 3.11 -6.49
CA ALA A 357 -8.83 2.98 -6.84
C ALA A 357 -8.60 2.60 -8.31
N ALA A 358 -9.48 1.78 -8.89
CA ALA A 358 -9.45 1.47 -10.31
C ALA A 358 -9.74 2.71 -11.16
N ALA A 359 -10.79 3.47 -10.86
CA ALA A 359 -11.12 4.73 -11.55
C ALA A 359 -9.96 5.73 -11.46
N LEU A 360 -9.39 5.90 -10.25
CA LEU A 360 -8.22 6.75 -9.98
C LEU A 360 -7.03 6.34 -10.86
N SER A 361 -6.68 5.06 -10.89
CA SER A 361 -5.55 4.54 -11.67
C SER A 361 -5.73 4.77 -13.17
N LEU A 362 -6.95 4.59 -13.69
CA LEU A 362 -7.25 4.80 -15.10
C LEU A 362 -7.06 6.27 -15.51
N TYR A 363 -7.65 7.22 -14.80
CA TYR A 363 -7.52 8.61 -15.21
C TYR A 363 -6.12 9.19 -14.92
N LEU A 364 -5.45 8.78 -13.83
CA LEU A 364 -4.07 9.17 -13.57
C LEU A 364 -3.11 8.66 -14.64
N SER A 365 -3.35 7.47 -15.20
CA SER A 365 -2.53 6.91 -16.29
C SER A 365 -2.55 7.76 -17.57
N ARG A 366 -3.52 8.66 -17.67
CA ARG A 366 -3.64 9.64 -18.77
C ARG A 366 -3.17 11.05 -18.38
N GLY A 367 -2.54 11.19 -17.21
CA GLY A 367 -2.06 12.48 -16.71
C GLY A 367 -3.17 13.43 -16.22
N TRP A 368 -4.39 12.90 -16.02
CA TRP A 368 -5.47 13.73 -15.47
C TRP A 368 -5.35 13.74 -13.95
N ILE A 369 -5.09 14.89 -13.38
CA ILE A 369 -4.89 15.08 -11.95
C ILE A 369 -6.08 15.89 -11.42
N MET A 370 -6.74 15.35 -10.37
CA MET A 370 -7.73 16.10 -9.60
C MET A 370 -7.02 16.96 -8.56
N GLN A 371 -7.57 18.12 -8.30
CA GLN A 371 -7.05 19.00 -7.26
C GLN A 371 -7.23 18.34 -5.89
N TYR A 372 -6.15 18.22 -5.13
CA TYR A 372 -6.14 17.45 -3.88
C TYR A 372 -7.05 18.03 -2.78
N TYR A 373 -7.33 19.35 -2.79
CA TYR A 373 -8.29 19.92 -1.84
C TYR A 373 -9.71 19.35 -2.02
N ILE A 374 -10.13 19.04 -3.26
CA ILE A 374 -11.43 18.39 -3.52
C ILE A 374 -11.45 16.99 -2.92
N THR A 375 -10.39 16.22 -3.15
CA THR A 375 -10.28 14.85 -2.62
C THR A 375 -10.22 14.85 -1.10
N ILE A 376 -9.46 15.77 -0.49
CA ILE A 376 -9.35 15.91 0.96
C ILE A 376 -10.70 16.28 1.56
N SER A 377 -11.38 17.31 1.05
CA SER A 377 -12.68 17.72 1.56
C SER A 377 -13.73 16.62 1.41
N ALA A 378 -13.73 15.92 0.27
CA ALA A 378 -14.65 14.79 0.02
C ALA A 378 -14.37 13.57 0.92
N SER A 379 -13.23 13.48 1.59
CA SER A 379 -12.98 12.46 2.61
C SER A 379 -13.28 12.96 4.02
N LEU A 380 -12.88 14.18 4.36
CA LEU A 380 -13.06 14.72 5.73
C LEU A 380 -14.54 14.93 6.06
N LEU A 381 -15.32 15.44 5.12
CA LEU A 381 -16.73 15.73 5.34
C LEU A 381 -17.54 14.48 5.70
N PRO A 382 -17.44 13.34 4.97
CA PRO A 382 -18.11 12.11 5.39
C PRO A 382 -17.62 11.56 6.73
N ILE A 383 -16.32 11.74 7.07
CA ILE A 383 -15.79 11.30 8.38
C ILE A 383 -16.50 12.09 9.50
N VAL A 384 -16.55 13.42 9.38
CA VAL A 384 -17.21 14.26 10.36
C VAL A 384 -18.70 13.90 10.47
N ILE A 385 -19.40 13.76 9.34
CA ILE A 385 -20.82 13.35 9.33
C ILE A 385 -21.00 11.99 10.00
N SER A 386 -20.12 11.03 9.72
CA SER A 386 -20.20 9.69 10.32
C SER A 386 -20.04 9.69 11.83
N CYS A 387 -19.24 10.60 12.40
CA CYS A 387 -19.09 10.73 13.85
C CYS A 387 -20.40 11.16 14.55
N PHE A 388 -21.30 11.82 13.83
CA PHE A 388 -22.63 12.19 14.36
C PHE A 388 -23.71 11.14 14.07
N LEU A 389 -23.56 10.36 12.98
CA LEU A 389 -24.58 9.40 12.55
C LEU A 389 -24.38 8.00 13.14
N PHE A 390 -23.14 7.60 13.41
CA PHE A 390 -22.80 6.24 13.83
C PHE A 390 -22.06 6.25 15.16
N ASP A 391 -22.27 5.18 15.93
CA ASP A 391 -21.51 4.95 17.16
C ASP A 391 -20.09 4.49 16.80
N ILE A 392 -19.15 5.44 16.78
CA ILE A 392 -17.72 5.22 16.45
C ILE A 392 -16.95 4.42 17.50
N SER A 393 -17.56 4.12 18.66
CA SER A 393 -16.97 3.24 19.68
C SER A 393 -17.10 1.75 19.32
N THR A 394 -18.01 1.42 18.40
CA THR A 394 -18.28 0.06 17.95
C THR A 394 -17.60 -0.27 16.64
N LEU A 395 -17.24 -1.54 16.44
CA LEU A 395 -16.71 -2.01 15.16
C LEU A 395 -17.68 -1.75 14.00
N ARG A 396 -18.98 -1.98 14.20
CA ARG A 396 -20.01 -1.72 13.16
C ARG A 396 -20.09 -0.26 12.78
N GLY A 397 -20.05 0.64 13.73
CA GLY A 397 -20.07 2.07 13.46
C GLY A 397 -18.87 2.52 12.61
N ILE A 398 -17.67 2.00 12.91
CA ILE A 398 -16.47 2.26 12.09
C ILE A 398 -16.61 1.67 10.68
N LEU A 399 -17.21 0.50 10.53
CA LEU A 399 -17.40 -0.10 9.21
C LEU A 399 -18.43 0.68 8.37
N TYR A 400 -19.50 1.23 8.97
CA TYR A 400 -20.43 2.15 8.31
C TYR A 400 -19.74 3.46 7.91
N LEU A 401 -18.88 4.01 8.79
CA LEU A 401 -18.02 5.15 8.45
C LEU A 401 -17.17 4.86 7.21
N ASN A 402 -16.52 3.70 7.18
CA ASN A 402 -15.70 3.28 6.04
C ASN A 402 -16.51 3.17 4.73
N ILE A 403 -17.73 2.62 4.79
CA ILE A 403 -18.60 2.50 3.63
C ILE A 403 -19.00 3.90 3.14
N LEU A 404 -19.37 4.81 4.03
CA LEU A 404 -19.80 6.18 3.66
C LEU A 404 -18.64 6.93 2.98
N VAL A 405 -17.47 6.94 3.60
CA VAL A 405 -16.27 7.59 3.04
C VAL A 405 -15.89 6.99 1.69
N ALA A 406 -15.86 5.66 1.60
CA ALA A 406 -15.55 4.96 0.35
C ALA A 406 -16.54 5.27 -0.76
N SER A 407 -17.85 5.36 -0.42
CA SER A 407 -18.91 5.66 -1.39
C SER A 407 -18.79 7.06 -1.96
N VAL A 408 -18.56 8.07 -1.10
CA VAL A 408 -18.36 9.45 -1.55
C VAL A 408 -17.12 9.56 -2.43
N GLN A 409 -16.01 8.93 -2.04
CA GLN A 409 -14.79 8.91 -2.82
C GLN A 409 -14.97 8.17 -4.16
N MET A 410 -15.67 7.05 -4.17
CA MET A 410 -15.98 6.32 -5.40
C MET A 410 -16.78 7.18 -6.38
N ILE A 411 -17.86 7.80 -5.91
CA ILE A 411 -18.69 8.69 -6.73
C ILE A 411 -17.82 9.82 -7.30
N LEU A 412 -17.01 10.47 -6.48
CA LEU A 412 -16.14 11.57 -6.90
C LEU A 412 -15.16 11.13 -7.99
N HIS A 413 -14.40 10.05 -7.76
CA HIS A 413 -13.36 9.62 -8.69
C HIS A 413 -13.92 9.02 -9.98
N VAL A 414 -15.01 8.27 -9.91
CA VAL A 414 -15.70 7.73 -11.08
C VAL A 414 -16.28 8.88 -11.93
N SER A 415 -16.98 9.82 -11.31
CA SER A 415 -17.55 10.98 -12.01
C SER A 415 -16.48 11.88 -12.63
N TYR A 416 -15.35 12.08 -11.95
CA TYR A 416 -14.24 12.85 -12.50
C TYR A 416 -13.64 12.20 -13.76
N GLY A 417 -13.50 10.88 -13.78
CA GLY A 417 -13.07 10.15 -14.98
C GLY A 417 -14.02 10.37 -16.15
N TYR A 418 -15.35 10.25 -15.93
CA TYR A 418 -16.36 10.55 -16.95
C TYR A 418 -16.28 12.00 -17.41
N TYR A 419 -16.22 12.95 -16.48
CA TYR A 419 -16.12 14.38 -16.80
C TYR A 419 -14.93 14.69 -17.71
N LYS A 420 -13.74 14.14 -17.40
CA LYS A 420 -12.53 14.36 -18.23
C LYS A 420 -12.66 13.78 -19.63
N ILE A 421 -13.29 12.61 -19.78
CA ILE A 421 -13.52 12.00 -21.10
C ILE A 421 -14.51 12.83 -21.91
N LEU A 422 -15.60 13.31 -21.30
CA LEU A 422 -16.59 14.14 -21.98
C LEU A 422 -16.05 15.51 -22.37
N LYS A 423 -15.19 16.11 -21.54
CA LYS A 423 -14.50 17.37 -21.87
C LYS A 423 -13.59 17.22 -23.09
N LEU A 424 -12.95 16.06 -23.30
CA LEU A 424 -12.18 15.79 -24.51
C LEU A 424 -13.07 15.82 -25.76
N ASN A 425 -14.32 15.34 -25.68
CA ASN A 425 -15.25 15.36 -26.80
C ASN A 425 -15.57 16.80 -27.22
N LYS A 426 -15.89 17.66 -26.26
CA LYS A 426 -16.22 19.07 -26.51
C LYS A 426 -15.05 19.83 -27.15
N ASN A 427 -13.83 19.62 -26.68
CA ASN A 427 -12.64 20.29 -27.23
C ASN A 427 -12.35 19.85 -28.68
N ILE A 428 -12.64 18.59 -29.05
CA ILE A 428 -12.48 18.10 -30.44
C ILE A 428 -13.59 18.70 -31.35
N GLU A 429 -14.81 18.77 -30.87
CA GLU A 429 -15.92 19.38 -31.63
C GLU A 429 -15.68 20.87 -31.87
N GLU A 430 -15.16 21.60 -30.88
CA GLU A 430 -14.78 23.02 -31.03
C GLU A 430 -13.65 23.20 -32.03
N SER A 431 -12.64 22.31 -32.04
CA SER A 431 -11.51 22.38 -32.98
C SER A 431 -11.87 21.97 -34.42
N LEU A 432 -13.00 21.29 -34.64
CA LEU A 432 -13.50 20.94 -35.97
C LEU A 432 -14.43 22.04 -36.56
N ASN A 433 -14.94 22.92 -35.68
CA ASN A 433 -15.84 24.04 -36.07
C ASN A 433 -15.09 25.37 -36.22
N THR A 434 -13.80 25.40 -35.89
CA THR A 434 -12.84 26.51 -36.20
C THR A 434 -11.96 26.16 -37.38
#